data_2c5137d220dc5f5033d7d598b7b9117a
#
_entry.id   2c5137d220dc5f5033d7d598b7b9117a
#
_cell.length_a   1.000
_cell.length_b   1.000
_cell.length_c   1.000
_cell.angle_alpha   90.00
_cell.angle_beta   90.00
_cell.angle_gamma   90.00
#
_symmetry.space_group_name_H-M   'P 1'
#
loop_
_entity.id
_entity.type
_entity.pdbx_description
1 polymer ?
#
loop_
_entity_poly.entity_id
_entity_poly.type
_entity_poly.pdbx_seq_one_letter_code
_entity_poly.pdbx_strand_id
1 'polypeptide(L)'
;NIGFNEHVAWTHAFSTARHFLIYQLALNEDDRMSYRVEDELHTITSKTISVEVAIGPNTTIELQKPFYYSHHGLMLETPAANGLGWNDSQAFTIKDANEFNMDVVAQWSALNQAVSLDDMKESFAKFDGVSFNNTMAADKAGNVFYVDDSTVLKLNDTANLAIRLQPELVALRESTGFDLVPGNMKLFESQGKVPFTEAPQLTRTDDVQNSNDSYWVTNLNEPLVGFAAQYGDVHTPLSLRTRMGLKLLQDGGGEDAK
;
A
#
# COMPACT_ATOMS: atom_id res chain seq x y z
N ASN A 1 -2.28 12.70 -11.48
CA ASN A 1 -3.29 12.87 -12.54
C ASN A 1 -4.46 13.69 -12.01
N ILE A 2 -5.06 14.50 -12.90
CA ILE A 2 -6.24 15.32 -12.63
C ILE A 2 -7.25 15.00 -13.72
N GLY A 3 -8.50 14.77 -13.35
CA GLY A 3 -9.59 14.51 -14.28
C GLY A 3 -10.85 15.26 -13.87
N PHE A 4 -11.72 15.50 -14.83
CA PHE A 4 -13.03 16.08 -14.60
C PHE A 4 -13.98 15.78 -15.75
N ASN A 5 -15.27 15.83 -15.45
CA ASN A 5 -16.35 15.80 -16.42
C ASN A 5 -17.43 16.83 -16.01
N GLU A 6 -18.64 16.75 -16.56
CA GLU A 6 -19.74 17.71 -16.23
C GLU A 6 -20.25 17.60 -14.78
N HIS A 7 -19.89 16.55 -14.04
CA HIS A 7 -20.49 16.20 -12.76
C HIS A 7 -19.49 16.22 -11.61
N VAL A 8 -18.28 15.71 -11.85
CA VAL A 8 -17.25 15.48 -10.85
C VAL A 8 -15.88 15.91 -11.36
N ALA A 9 -15.01 16.32 -10.43
CA ALA A 9 -13.60 16.55 -10.66
C ALA A 9 -12.80 15.77 -9.62
N TRP A 10 -11.62 15.25 -9.99
CA TRP A 10 -10.77 14.50 -9.08
C TRP A 10 -9.29 14.69 -9.36
N THR A 11 -8.48 14.43 -8.34
CA THR A 11 -7.04 14.40 -8.44
C THR A 11 -6.48 13.29 -7.54
N HIS A 12 -5.28 12.81 -7.88
CA HIS A 12 -4.57 11.80 -7.11
C HIS A 12 -3.25 12.34 -6.61
N ALA A 13 -2.88 11.96 -5.39
CA ALA A 13 -1.56 12.15 -4.82
C ALA A 13 -0.99 10.80 -4.39
N PHE A 14 0.34 10.64 -4.39
CA PHE A 14 0.96 9.44 -3.84
C PHE A 14 0.64 9.32 -2.35
N SER A 15 0.13 8.16 -1.96
CA SER A 15 -0.13 7.82 -0.57
C SER A 15 1.17 7.48 0.16
N THR A 16 1.17 7.66 1.49
CA THR A 16 2.21 7.15 2.39
C THR A 16 2.01 5.69 2.76
N ALA A 17 0.99 5.04 2.19
CA ALA A 17 0.67 3.65 2.50
C ALA A 17 1.79 2.69 2.08
N ARG A 18 1.99 1.68 2.88
CA ARG A 18 2.95 0.59 2.68
C ARG A 18 2.22 -0.62 2.10
N HIS A 19 2.44 -0.88 0.83
CA HIS A 19 1.65 -1.83 0.03
C HIS A 19 2.10 -3.28 0.19
N PHE A 20 3.22 -3.51 0.85
CA PHE A 20 3.76 -4.85 1.07
C PHE A 20 4.36 -5.00 2.46
N LEU A 21 4.41 -6.25 2.90
CA LEU A 21 5.11 -6.67 4.10
C LEU A 21 6.32 -7.53 3.72
N ILE A 22 7.39 -7.40 4.46
CA ILE A 22 8.52 -8.32 4.39
C ILE A 22 8.45 -9.23 5.61
N TYR A 23 8.40 -10.54 5.37
CA TYR A 23 8.42 -11.56 6.41
C TYR A 23 9.81 -12.14 6.56
N GLN A 24 10.33 -12.13 7.77
CA GLN A 24 11.55 -12.86 8.12
C GLN A 24 11.18 -14.30 8.47
N LEU A 25 11.65 -15.23 7.67
CA LEU A 25 11.43 -16.67 7.88
C LEU A 25 12.54 -17.26 8.74
N ALA A 26 12.18 -18.06 9.73
CA ALA A 26 13.09 -18.90 10.48
C ALA A 26 13.25 -20.23 9.75
N LEU A 27 14.40 -20.45 9.12
CA LEU A 27 14.68 -21.67 8.34
C LEU A 27 14.90 -22.85 9.26
N ASN A 28 14.57 -24.05 8.76
CA ASN A 28 14.90 -25.29 9.42
C ASN A 28 16.41 -25.57 9.27
N GLU A 29 17.08 -25.92 10.37
CA GLU A 29 18.52 -26.19 10.39
C GLU A 29 18.92 -27.37 9.48
N ASP A 30 18.04 -28.37 9.33
CA ASP A 30 18.29 -29.58 8.53
C ASP A 30 17.92 -29.41 7.04
N ASP A 31 17.08 -28.36 6.71
CA ASP A 31 16.61 -28.15 5.35
C ASP A 31 16.31 -26.67 5.09
N ARG A 32 17.21 -25.99 4.38
CA ARG A 32 17.08 -24.55 4.01
C ARG A 32 15.91 -24.26 3.06
N MET A 33 15.25 -25.28 2.51
CA MET A 33 14.04 -25.14 1.71
C MET A 33 12.76 -25.30 2.55
N SER A 34 12.90 -25.34 3.87
CA SER A 34 11.77 -25.36 4.80
C SER A 34 11.95 -24.34 5.93
N TYR A 35 10.83 -23.90 6.49
CA TYR A 35 10.77 -22.90 7.57
C TYR A 35 9.59 -23.17 8.49
N ARG A 36 9.63 -22.64 9.71
CA ARG A 36 8.60 -22.85 10.71
C ARG A 36 7.63 -21.66 10.78
N VAL A 37 6.34 -21.99 10.93
CA VAL A 37 5.30 -21.07 11.34
C VAL A 37 4.62 -21.68 12.56
N GLU A 38 4.79 -21.07 13.73
CA GLU A 38 4.46 -21.70 15.01
C GLU A 38 5.11 -23.11 15.10
N ASP A 39 4.31 -24.15 15.29
CA ASP A 39 4.77 -25.55 15.37
C ASP A 39 4.73 -26.27 13.99
N GLU A 40 4.27 -25.61 12.94
CA GLU A 40 4.11 -26.20 11.60
C GLU A 40 5.35 -25.97 10.72
N LEU A 41 5.73 -26.98 9.95
CA LEU A 41 6.81 -26.90 8.96
C LEU A 41 6.21 -26.64 7.58
N HIS A 42 6.70 -25.58 6.93
CA HIS A 42 6.31 -25.18 5.58
C HIS A 42 7.48 -25.33 4.62
N THR A 43 7.19 -25.62 3.34
CA THR A 43 8.19 -25.79 2.29
C THR A 43 8.26 -24.57 1.38
N ILE A 44 9.49 -24.14 1.07
CA ILE A 44 9.76 -23.15 0.02
C ILE A 44 9.69 -23.88 -1.33
N THR A 45 8.82 -23.39 -2.21
CA THR A 45 8.65 -23.93 -3.57
C THR A 45 9.46 -23.13 -4.58
N SER A 46 9.73 -23.70 -5.76
CA SER A 46 10.39 -22.97 -6.83
C SER A 46 9.64 -23.10 -8.15
N LYS A 47 9.73 -22.03 -8.96
CA LYS A 47 9.22 -21.98 -10.33
C LYS A 47 10.30 -21.40 -11.23
N THR A 48 10.75 -22.14 -12.23
CA THR A 48 11.68 -21.62 -13.24
C THR A 48 10.93 -20.81 -14.29
N ILE A 49 11.37 -19.58 -14.50
CA ILE A 49 10.89 -18.72 -15.60
C ILE A 49 11.94 -18.68 -16.68
N SER A 50 11.48 -18.88 -17.92
CA SER A 50 12.29 -18.85 -19.14
C SER A 50 11.91 -17.63 -19.96
N VAL A 51 12.91 -16.89 -20.44
CA VAL A 51 12.72 -15.70 -21.31
C VAL A 51 13.66 -15.81 -22.50
N GLU A 52 13.11 -15.67 -23.70
CA GLU A 52 13.92 -15.54 -24.91
C GLU A 52 14.41 -14.10 -25.06
N VAL A 53 15.72 -13.92 -25.13
CA VAL A 53 16.36 -12.61 -25.29
C VAL A 53 17.01 -12.52 -26.65
N ALA A 54 16.59 -11.54 -27.47
CA ALA A 54 17.23 -11.23 -28.73
C ALA A 54 18.59 -10.57 -28.48
N ILE A 55 19.66 -11.22 -28.95
CA ILE A 55 21.06 -10.73 -28.83
C ILE A 55 21.63 -10.29 -30.17
N GLY A 56 20.85 -10.36 -31.24
CA GLY A 56 21.21 -9.95 -32.59
C GLY A 56 20.04 -10.05 -33.57
N PRO A 57 20.19 -9.63 -34.83
CA PRO A 57 19.08 -9.54 -35.77
C PRO A 57 18.30 -10.85 -35.99
N ASN A 58 18.93 -12.01 -35.84
CA ASN A 58 18.32 -13.35 -36.01
C ASN A 58 18.81 -14.32 -34.95
N THR A 59 19.27 -13.83 -33.77
CA THR A 59 19.85 -14.68 -32.74
C THR A 59 19.15 -14.40 -31.41
N THR A 60 18.53 -15.44 -30.86
CA THR A 60 17.98 -15.42 -29.50
C THR A 60 18.72 -16.40 -28.61
N ILE A 61 18.78 -16.09 -27.33
CA ILE A 61 19.23 -17.02 -26.29
C ILE A 61 18.09 -17.15 -25.25
N GLU A 62 17.94 -18.35 -24.71
CA GLU A 62 17.03 -18.60 -23.61
C GLU A 62 17.76 -18.36 -22.29
N LEU A 63 17.21 -17.47 -21.46
CA LEU A 63 17.65 -17.27 -20.09
C LEU A 63 16.63 -17.90 -19.15
N GLN A 64 17.11 -18.70 -18.23
CA GLN A 64 16.27 -19.35 -17.21
C GLN A 64 16.69 -18.90 -15.81
N LYS A 65 15.71 -18.58 -14.99
CA LYS A 65 15.93 -18.27 -13.56
C LYS A 65 14.88 -18.95 -12.69
N PRO A 66 15.28 -19.70 -11.65
CA PRO A 66 14.34 -20.14 -10.61
C PRO A 66 13.93 -18.94 -9.76
N PHE A 67 12.66 -18.85 -9.43
CA PHE A 67 12.08 -17.99 -8.42
C PHE A 67 11.53 -18.85 -7.29
N TYR A 68 11.75 -18.44 -6.07
CA TYR A 68 11.35 -19.19 -4.89
C TYR A 68 10.17 -18.50 -4.19
N TYR A 69 9.30 -19.31 -3.59
CA TYR A 69 8.08 -18.83 -2.96
C TYR A 69 7.86 -19.51 -1.62
N SER A 70 7.57 -18.70 -0.61
CA SER A 70 6.97 -19.15 0.64
C SER A 70 5.43 -19.08 0.52
N HIS A 71 4.69 -19.50 1.56
CA HIS A 71 3.24 -19.26 1.60
C HIS A 71 2.87 -17.76 1.74
N HIS A 72 3.80 -16.92 2.19
CA HIS A 72 3.58 -15.47 2.23
C HIS A 72 3.74 -14.81 0.86
N GLY A 73 4.63 -15.31 -0.01
CA GLY A 73 4.88 -14.72 -1.33
C GLY A 73 6.29 -15.03 -1.87
N LEU A 74 6.77 -14.15 -2.75
CA LEU A 74 8.05 -14.26 -3.42
C LEU A 74 9.22 -14.10 -2.45
N MET A 75 10.20 -15.01 -2.51
CA MET A 75 11.44 -14.93 -1.74
C MET A 75 12.35 -13.81 -2.25
N LEU A 76 12.96 -13.07 -1.35
CA LEU A 76 13.93 -12.04 -1.68
C LEU A 76 15.33 -12.64 -1.81
N GLU A 77 15.93 -12.52 -2.99
CA GLU A 77 17.30 -12.94 -3.29
C GLU A 77 18.20 -11.70 -3.35
N THR A 78 18.31 -10.97 -2.24
CA THR A 78 19.19 -9.80 -2.17
C THR A 78 20.60 -10.20 -1.71
N PRO A 79 21.67 -9.46 -2.10
CA PRO A 79 22.98 -9.67 -1.53
C PRO A 79 22.95 -9.54 0.00
N ALA A 80 23.70 -10.41 0.68
CA ALA A 80 23.76 -10.44 2.15
C ALA A 80 24.14 -9.07 2.77
N ALA A 81 24.86 -8.24 2.04
CA ALA A 81 25.22 -6.88 2.44
C ALA A 81 24.02 -5.95 2.72
N ASN A 82 22.85 -6.26 2.18
CA ASN A 82 21.63 -5.47 2.39
C ASN A 82 20.81 -5.93 3.61
N GLY A 83 21.29 -6.90 4.38
CA GLY A 83 20.61 -7.41 5.57
C GLY A 83 19.38 -8.29 5.32
N LEU A 84 18.89 -8.36 4.08
CA LEU A 84 17.74 -9.17 3.65
C LEU A 84 18.16 -10.42 2.85
N GLY A 85 19.37 -10.92 3.08
CA GLY A 85 19.92 -12.06 2.38
C GLY A 85 19.42 -13.39 2.94
N TRP A 86 19.30 -14.37 2.04
CA TRP A 86 19.07 -15.76 2.40
C TRP A 86 20.36 -16.41 2.91
N ASN A 87 20.32 -16.96 4.12
CA ASN A 87 21.45 -17.68 4.74
C ASN A 87 21.00 -19.01 5.36
N ASP A 88 21.80 -19.60 6.24
CA ASP A 88 21.51 -20.93 6.80
C ASP A 88 20.38 -20.91 7.85
N SER A 89 20.08 -19.77 8.45
CA SER A 89 19.11 -19.67 9.55
C SER A 89 17.88 -18.85 9.22
N GLN A 90 17.99 -17.95 8.22
CA GLN A 90 16.90 -17.03 7.87
C GLN A 90 16.82 -16.73 6.38
N ALA A 91 15.64 -16.40 5.93
CA ALA A 91 15.36 -15.88 4.62
C ALA A 91 14.24 -14.82 4.71
N PHE A 92 14.03 -14.08 3.65
CA PHE A 92 13.00 -13.05 3.60
C PHE A 92 12.09 -13.27 2.41
N THR A 93 10.81 -12.98 2.61
CA THR A 93 9.80 -13.05 1.57
C THR A 93 8.94 -11.80 1.58
N ILE A 94 8.49 -11.37 0.41
CA ILE A 94 7.63 -10.20 0.24
C ILE A 94 6.21 -10.65 -0.06
N LYS A 95 5.24 -10.05 0.64
CA LYS A 95 3.82 -10.12 0.33
C LYS A 95 3.38 -8.76 -0.18
N ASP A 96 2.99 -8.69 -1.43
CA ASP A 96 2.49 -7.48 -2.09
C ASP A 96 0.96 -7.50 -2.12
N ALA A 97 0.33 -6.45 -1.62
CA ALA A 97 -1.12 -6.28 -1.70
C ALA A 97 -1.62 -6.15 -3.16
N ASN A 98 -0.75 -5.71 -4.05
CA ASN A 98 -1.05 -5.54 -5.48
C ASN A 98 -0.65 -6.74 -6.34
N GLU A 99 -0.21 -7.84 -5.75
CA GLU A 99 0.10 -9.05 -6.52
C GLU A 99 -1.11 -9.49 -7.36
N PHE A 100 -0.90 -9.61 -8.68
CA PHE A 100 -1.94 -9.91 -9.69
C PHE A 100 -3.09 -8.89 -9.80
N ASN A 101 -2.95 -7.69 -9.26
CA ASN A 101 -3.95 -6.63 -9.41
C ASN A 101 -3.92 -6.06 -10.85
N MET A 102 -5.02 -6.24 -11.58
CA MET A 102 -5.19 -5.82 -12.98
C MET A 102 -6.28 -4.75 -13.13
N ASP A 103 -6.79 -4.19 -12.06
CA ASP A 103 -7.99 -3.34 -12.05
C ASP A 103 -7.75 -1.91 -12.53
N VAL A 104 -6.50 -1.50 -12.73
CA VAL A 104 -6.15 -0.11 -13.06
C VAL A 104 -6.96 0.46 -14.22
N VAL A 105 -7.10 -0.26 -15.33
CA VAL A 105 -7.85 0.23 -16.51
C VAL A 105 -9.35 0.31 -16.22
N ALA A 106 -9.89 -0.70 -15.55
CA ALA A 106 -11.30 -0.77 -15.22
C ALA A 106 -11.70 0.35 -14.24
N GLN A 107 -10.94 0.57 -13.18
CA GLN A 107 -11.22 1.62 -12.20
C GLN A 107 -11.09 3.02 -12.78
N TRP A 108 -10.00 3.29 -13.50
CA TRP A 108 -9.83 4.60 -14.15
C TRP A 108 -10.91 4.90 -15.18
N SER A 109 -11.39 3.88 -15.91
CA SER A 109 -12.54 4.02 -16.80
C SER A 109 -13.83 4.34 -16.03
N ALA A 110 -14.06 3.67 -14.89
CA ALA A 110 -15.22 3.94 -14.04
C ALA A 110 -15.19 5.36 -13.44
N LEU A 111 -14.03 5.82 -12.95
CA LEU A 111 -13.86 7.19 -12.46
C LEU A 111 -14.14 8.24 -13.55
N ASN A 112 -13.69 8.01 -14.79
CA ASN A 112 -13.98 8.90 -15.92
C ASN A 112 -15.47 8.98 -16.29
N GLN A 113 -16.25 7.94 -16.00
CA GLN A 113 -17.67 7.82 -16.31
C GLN A 113 -18.58 8.21 -15.12
N ALA A 114 -18.01 8.44 -13.94
CA ALA A 114 -18.75 8.78 -12.75
C ALA A 114 -19.56 10.06 -12.94
N VAL A 115 -20.84 10.09 -12.53
CA VAL A 115 -21.71 11.25 -12.59
C VAL A 115 -22.04 11.81 -11.20
N SER A 116 -21.49 11.17 -10.16
CA SER A 116 -21.64 11.56 -8.75
C SER A 116 -20.43 11.08 -7.92
N LEU A 117 -20.28 11.60 -6.68
CA LEU A 117 -19.33 11.05 -5.73
C LEU A 117 -19.70 9.63 -5.31
N ASP A 118 -20.97 9.25 -5.33
CA ASP A 118 -21.40 7.89 -4.98
C ASP A 118 -20.94 6.89 -6.05
N ASP A 119 -21.01 7.23 -7.34
CA ASP A 119 -20.43 6.39 -8.42
C ASP A 119 -18.92 6.22 -8.24
N MET A 120 -18.21 7.28 -7.80
CA MET A 120 -16.79 7.19 -7.49
C MET A 120 -16.54 6.24 -6.32
N LYS A 121 -17.32 6.33 -5.23
CA LYS A 121 -17.22 5.41 -4.09
C LYS A 121 -17.52 3.96 -4.48
N GLU A 122 -18.52 3.73 -5.35
CA GLU A 122 -18.81 2.41 -5.91
C GLU A 122 -17.64 1.87 -6.72
N SER A 123 -16.95 2.73 -7.47
CA SER A 123 -15.73 2.36 -8.20
C SER A 123 -14.62 1.89 -7.26
N PHE A 124 -14.37 2.61 -6.15
CA PHE A 124 -13.40 2.20 -5.13
C PHE A 124 -13.82 0.91 -4.41
N ALA A 125 -15.11 0.74 -4.10
CA ALA A 125 -15.61 -0.48 -3.48
C ALA A 125 -15.50 -1.73 -4.38
N LYS A 126 -15.41 -1.53 -5.69
CA LYS A 126 -15.40 -2.61 -6.68
C LYS A 126 -14.00 -2.98 -7.18
N PHE A 127 -13.10 -2.02 -7.27
CA PHE A 127 -11.80 -2.15 -7.91
C PHE A 127 -10.68 -1.64 -7.01
N ASP A 128 -9.50 -2.23 -7.12
CA ASP A 128 -8.26 -1.82 -6.43
C ASP A 128 -7.25 -1.11 -7.37
N GLY A 129 -7.70 -0.52 -8.48
CA GLY A 129 -6.83 -0.03 -9.56
C GLY A 129 -6.12 1.31 -9.28
N VAL A 130 -6.49 2.03 -8.20
CA VAL A 130 -5.78 3.24 -7.73
C VAL A 130 -4.77 2.85 -6.65
N SER A 131 -3.89 1.91 -6.96
CA SER A 131 -3.11 1.10 -6.04
C SER A 131 -2.11 1.85 -5.15
N PHE A 132 -1.65 3.04 -5.54
CA PHE A 132 -0.56 3.77 -4.85
C PHE A 132 -0.93 5.19 -4.49
N ASN A 133 -2.18 5.55 -4.69
CA ASN A 133 -2.59 6.94 -4.58
C ASN A 133 -3.80 7.08 -3.66
N ASN A 134 -3.81 8.17 -2.92
CA ASN A 134 -5.05 8.70 -2.39
C ASN A 134 -5.76 9.58 -3.45
N THR A 135 -7.05 9.78 -3.27
CA THR A 135 -7.90 10.53 -4.21
C THR A 135 -8.66 11.62 -3.47
N MET A 136 -8.65 12.81 -4.05
CA MET A 136 -9.53 13.92 -3.67
C MET A 136 -10.47 14.17 -4.83
N ALA A 137 -11.75 14.35 -4.54
CA ALA A 137 -12.77 14.61 -5.54
C ALA A 137 -13.78 15.68 -5.06
N ALA A 138 -14.44 16.33 -6.00
CA ALA A 138 -15.53 17.24 -5.74
C ALA A 138 -16.65 17.05 -6.76
N ASP A 139 -17.91 17.26 -6.35
CA ASP A 139 -19.06 17.27 -7.25
C ASP A 139 -19.63 18.68 -7.43
N LYS A 140 -20.47 18.84 -8.44
CA LYS A 140 -21.15 20.12 -8.72
C LYS A 140 -22.18 20.54 -7.67
N ALA A 141 -22.53 19.64 -6.73
CA ALA A 141 -23.41 19.95 -5.61
C ALA A 141 -22.66 20.58 -4.42
N GLY A 142 -21.34 20.69 -4.50
CA GLY A 142 -20.49 21.27 -3.46
C GLY A 142 -20.01 20.27 -2.42
N ASN A 143 -20.15 18.99 -2.65
CA ASN A 143 -19.53 17.98 -1.79
C ASN A 143 -18.10 17.71 -2.22
N VAL A 144 -17.25 17.43 -1.26
CA VAL A 144 -15.87 16.99 -1.45
C VAL A 144 -15.64 15.65 -0.80
N PHE A 145 -14.77 14.84 -1.39
CA PHE A 145 -14.48 13.48 -0.96
C PHE A 145 -12.99 13.22 -0.96
N TYR A 146 -12.52 12.60 0.08
CA TYR A 146 -11.17 12.04 0.18
C TYR A 146 -11.25 10.54 0.41
N VAL A 147 -10.35 9.79 -0.21
CA VAL A 147 -10.11 8.39 0.12
C VAL A 147 -8.64 8.05 -0.09
N ASP A 148 -8.07 7.30 0.85
CA ASP A 148 -6.83 6.56 0.66
C ASP A 148 -7.15 5.07 0.58
N ASP A 149 -7.62 4.65 -0.59
CA ASP A 149 -7.88 3.24 -0.93
C ASP A 149 -6.71 2.66 -1.73
N SER A 150 -5.52 3.19 -1.48
CA SER A 150 -4.28 2.60 -1.97
C SER A 150 -4.13 1.22 -1.34
N THR A 151 -4.11 0.20 -2.18
CA THR A 151 -4.23 -1.21 -1.75
C THR A 151 -3.20 -1.59 -0.69
N VAL A 152 -3.65 -1.99 0.49
CA VAL A 152 -2.80 -2.46 1.59
C VAL A 152 -3.28 -3.82 2.12
N LEU A 153 -2.37 -4.56 2.75
CA LEU A 153 -2.67 -5.87 3.33
C LEU A 153 -3.51 -5.71 4.60
N LYS A 154 -4.55 -6.51 4.73
CA LYS A 154 -5.35 -6.58 5.97
C LYS A 154 -4.65 -7.47 6.98
N LEU A 155 -4.35 -6.92 8.14
CA LEU A 155 -3.88 -7.63 9.32
C LEU A 155 -4.93 -7.53 10.42
N ASN A 156 -4.85 -8.44 11.41
CA ASN A 156 -5.67 -8.29 12.61
C ASN A 156 -5.23 -7.08 13.47
N ASP A 157 -6.10 -6.64 14.38
CA ASP A 157 -5.86 -5.45 15.19
C ASP A 157 -4.61 -5.56 16.08
N THR A 158 -4.31 -6.75 16.60
CA THR A 158 -3.13 -6.98 17.43
C THR A 158 -1.84 -6.83 16.62
N ALA A 159 -1.80 -7.33 15.38
CA ALA A 159 -0.67 -7.14 14.47
C ALA A 159 -0.50 -5.67 14.08
N ASN A 160 -1.60 -4.97 13.76
CA ASN A 160 -1.60 -3.53 13.50
C ASN A 160 -1.03 -2.73 14.69
N LEU A 161 -1.44 -3.09 15.92
CA LEU A 161 -0.93 -2.47 17.13
C LEU A 161 0.56 -2.77 17.34
N ALA A 162 0.99 -4.02 17.10
CA ALA A 162 2.38 -4.42 17.20
C ALA A 162 3.28 -3.64 16.23
N ILE A 163 2.90 -3.53 14.96
CA ILE A 163 3.63 -2.77 13.94
C ILE A 163 3.79 -1.29 14.33
N ARG A 164 2.79 -0.72 15.01
CA ARG A 164 2.82 0.68 15.45
C ARG A 164 3.67 0.91 16.69
N LEU A 165 3.63 0.00 17.66
CA LEU A 165 4.06 0.28 19.03
C LEU A 165 5.24 -0.59 19.52
N GLN A 166 5.52 -1.75 18.89
CA GLN A 166 6.67 -2.54 19.30
C GLN A 166 7.96 -1.87 18.86
N PRO A 167 8.87 -1.51 19.80
CA PRO A 167 10.05 -0.71 19.48
C PRO A 167 10.95 -1.36 18.44
N GLU A 168 11.06 -2.69 18.45
CA GLU A 168 11.88 -3.46 17.49
C GLU A 168 11.33 -3.34 16.06
N LEU A 169 10.00 -3.47 15.87
CA LEU A 169 9.36 -3.35 14.56
C LEU A 169 9.40 -1.90 14.05
N VAL A 170 9.21 -0.94 14.94
CA VAL A 170 9.33 0.49 14.62
C VAL A 170 10.75 0.81 14.18
N ALA A 171 11.78 0.38 14.92
CA ALA A 171 13.18 0.62 14.59
C ALA A 171 13.57 -0.06 13.26
N LEU A 172 13.09 -1.27 13.00
CA LEU A 172 13.29 -1.94 11.71
C LEU A 172 12.67 -1.14 10.57
N ARG A 173 11.43 -0.68 10.71
CA ARG A 173 10.76 0.17 9.72
C ARG A 173 11.51 1.47 9.46
N GLU A 174 11.94 2.17 10.51
CA GLU A 174 12.70 3.42 10.38
C GLU A 174 14.05 3.22 9.68
N SER A 175 14.72 2.09 9.93
CA SER A 175 16.02 1.79 9.34
C SER A 175 15.95 1.25 7.91
N THR A 176 14.89 0.52 7.57
CA THR A 176 14.74 -0.17 6.27
C THR A 176 13.78 0.52 5.31
N GLY A 177 12.85 1.34 5.82
CA GLY A 177 11.73 1.89 5.07
C GLY A 177 10.57 0.91 4.84
N PHE A 178 10.62 -0.30 5.42
CA PHE A 178 9.63 -1.36 5.22
C PHE A 178 9.06 -1.86 6.54
N ASP A 179 7.80 -2.33 6.53
CA ASP A 179 7.27 -3.15 7.61
C ASP A 179 7.86 -4.56 7.49
N LEU A 180 8.84 -4.85 8.33
CA LEU A 180 9.49 -6.15 8.43
C LEU A 180 8.95 -6.85 9.67
N VAL A 181 8.32 -8.02 9.49
CA VAL A 181 7.62 -8.75 10.54
C VAL A 181 8.10 -10.20 10.66
N PRO A 182 7.96 -10.83 11.85
CA PRO A 182 8.26 -12.23 12.02
C PRO A 182 7.35 -13.12 11.15
N GLY A 183 7.94 -13.89 10.24
CA GLY A 183 7.21 -14.82 9.36
C GLY A 183 6.91 -16.18 10.01
N ASN A 184 7.40 -16.39 11.22
CA ASN A 184 7.13 -17.60 12.01
C ASN A 184 5.93 -17.45 12.96
N MET A 185 5.23 -16.30 12.94
CA MET A 185 4.09 -16.01 13.81
C MET A 185 2.82 -15.82 12.99
N LYS A 186 1.80 -16.64 13.21
CA LYS A 186 0.46 -16.50 12.59
C LYS A 186 -0.20 -15.15 12.88
N LEU A 187 0.25 -14.47 13.93
CA LEU A 187 -0.19 -13.11 14.27
C LEU A 187 -0.11 -12.14 13.07
N PHE A 188 0.96 -12.23 12.27
CA PHE A 188 1.23 -11.32 11.16
C PHE A 188 0.74 -11.84 9.80
N GLU A 189 0.03 -12.97 9.76
CA GLU A 189 -0.54 -13.47 8.52
C GLU A 189 -1.58 -12.50 7.95
N SER A 190 -1.43 -12.21 6.65
CA SER A 190 -2.37 -11.36 5.93
C SER A 190 -3.71 -12.06 5.73
N GLN A 191 -4.80 -11.34 6.00
CA GLN A 191 -6.18 -11.76 5.80
C GLN A 191 -6.76 -11.27 4.45
N GLY A 192 -5.90 -11.01 3.48
CA GLY A 192 -6.26 -10.39 2.21
C GLY A 192 -5.93 -8.90 2.17
N LYS A 193 -6.78 -8.11 1.53
CA LYS A 193 -6.66 -6.65 1.42
C LYS A 193 -7.62 -5.95 2.36
N VAL A 194 -7.29 -4.73 2.79
CA VAL A 194 -8.23 -3.85 3.50
C VAL A 194 -9.33 -3.44 2.51
N PRO A 195 -10.61 -3.68 2.81
CA PRO A 195 -11.69 -3.29 1.92
C PRO A 195 -11.93 -1.77 1.97
N PHE A 196 -12.49 -1.21 0.90
CA PHE A 196 -12.84 0.22 0.80
C PHE A 196 -13.57 0.78 2.03
N THR A 197 -14.47 0.00 2.63
CA THR A 197 -15.23 0.43 3.82
C THR A 197 -14.39 0.61 5.08
N GLU A 198 -13.18 0.06 5.10
CA GLU A 198 -12.20 0.17 6.20
C GLU A 198 -11.02 1.09 5.82
N ALA A 199 -11.00 1.64 4.59
CA ALA A 199 -9.99 2.57 4.13
C ALA A 199 -10.20 3.98 4.71
N PRO A 200 -9.14 4.78 4.90
CA PRO A 200 -9.27 6.18 5.31
C PRO A 200 -10.07 6.97 4.28
N GLN A 201 -11.24 7.46 4.67
CA GLN A 201 -12.11 8.24 3.78
C GLN A 201 -12.90 9.30 4.52
N LEU A 202 -13.26 10.37 3.83
CA LEU A 202 -14.00 11.51 4.38
C LEU A 202 -14.83 12.17 3.30
N THR A 203 -16.09 12.49 3.59
CA THR A 203 -16.95 13.30 2.74
C THR A 203 -17.36 14.56 3.49
N ARG A 204 -17.19 15.73 2.88
CA ARG A 204 -17.47 17.04 3.48
C ARG A 204 -18.10 18.00 2.48
N THR A 205 -18.39 19.24 2.93
CA THR A 205 -18.89 20.33 2.10
C THR A 205 -18.00 21.58 2.17
N ASP A 206 -16.88 21.51 2.90
CA ASP A 206 -15.87 22.57 3.00
C ASP A 206 -14.65 22.24 2.15
N ASP A 207 -13.69 21.47 2.71
CA ASP A 207 -12.47 21.12 2.02
C ASP A 207 -11.97 19.70 2.37
N VAL A 208 -11.20 19.15 1.45
CA VAL A 208 -10.29 18.02 1.68
C VAL A 208 -8.98 18.31 0.96
N GLN A 209 -7.86 17.88 1.56
CA GLN A 209 -6.54 18.06 0.99
C GLN A 209 -5.63 16.87 1.23
N ASN A 210 -4.65 16.69 0.38
CA ASN A 210 -3.47 15.89 0.65
C ASN A 210 -2.28 16.45 -0.14
N SER A 211 -1.15 16.60 0.53
CA SER A 211 0.13 17.03 -0.05
C SER A 211 1.22 15.98 0.18
N ASN A 212 0.88 14.71 0.11
CA ASN A 212 1.69 13.51 0.33
C ASN A 212 2.14 13.27 1.79
N ASP A 213 1.61 14.00 2.77
CA ASP A 213 1.66 13.53 4.16
C ASP A 213 0.57 12.47 4.37
N SER A 214 0.64 11.75 5.49
CA SER A 214 -0.33 10.69 5.81
C SER A 214 -1.77 11.24 5.85
N TYR A 215 -2.73 10.37 5.63
CA TYR A 215 -4.17 10.61 5.53
C TYR A 215 -4.78 11.43 6.68
N TRP A 216 -4.14 11.48 7.85
CA TRP A 216 -4.76 12.00 9.07
C TRP A 216 -5.07 13.50 9.05
N VAL A 217 -4.40 14.30 8.23
CA VAL A 217 -4.62 15.75 8.08
C VAL A 217 -5.36 16.13 6.79
N THR A 218 -6.20 15.27 6.32
CA THR A 218 -7.06 15.53 5.16
C THR A 218 -7.97 16.73 5.38
N ASN A 219 -8.48 16.91 6.59
CA ASN A 219 -9.21 18.10 7.04
C ASN A 219 -8.84 18.37 8.51
N LEU A 220 -8.60 19.65 8.86
CA LEU A 220 -8.21 20.04 10.23
C LEU A 220 -9.35 19.96 11.24
N ASN A 221 -10.60 20.10 10.78
CA ASN A 221 -11.77 20.04 11.66
C ASN A 221 -12.20 18.58 11.95
N GLU A 222 -11.74 17.64 11.10
CA GLU A 222 -12.07 16.22 11.22
C GLU A 222 -10.86 15.33 10.88
N PRO A 223 -9.83 15.29 11.74
CA PRO A 223 -8.68 14.45 11.53
C PRO A 223 -9.04 12.96 11.50
N LEU A 224 -8.53 12.24 10.50
CA LEU A 224 -8.77 10.82 10.36
C LEU A 224 -7.79 10.01 11.21
N VAL A 225 -8.30 9.06 12.02
CA VAL A 225 -7.49 8.18 12.88
C VAL A 225 -8.13 6.80 13.00
N GLY A 226 -7.35 5.80 13.45
CA GLY A 226 -7.89 4.47 13.75
C GLY A 226 -7.88 3.47 12.61
N PHE A 227 -7.24 3.78 11.48
CA PHE A 227 -7.13 2.88 10.33
C PHE A 227 -5.92 1.94 10.45
N ALA A 228 -5.78 0.99 9.53
CA ALA A 228 -4.68 0.03 9.52
C ALA A 228 -3.30 0.71 9.52
N ALA A 229 -2.32 0.09 10.18
CA ALA A 229 -0.98 0.66 10.35
C ALA A 229 -0.29 0.95 9.01
N GLN A 230 -0.59 0.15 8.00
CA GLN A 230 0.01 0.27 6.68
C GLN A 230 -0.38 1.55 5.92
N TYR A 231 -1.50 2.21 6.25
CA TYR A 231 -1.87 3.50 5.64
C TYR A 231 -0.94 4.65 6.04
N GLY A 232 -0.13 4.45 7.06
CA GLY A 232 0.83 5.44 7.55
C GLY A 232 0.57 5.86 9.00
N ASP A 233 1.53 6.63 9.51
CA ASP A 233 1.50 7.09 10.88
C ASP A 233 0.65 8.38 11.02
N VAL A 234 0.04 8.55 12.18
CA VAL A 234 -0.74 9.74 12.54
C VAL A 234 0.01 10.60 13.55
N HIS A 235 -0.35 11.87 13.65
CA HIS A 235 0.28 12.84 14.56
C HIS A 235 1.79 13.04 14.31
N THR A 236 2.23 12.80 13.09
CA THR A 236 3.62 13.04 12.66
C THR A 236 3.85 14.51 12.32
N PRO A 237 5.11 15.00 12.37
CA PRO A 237 5.45 16.33 11.87
C PRO A 237 5.06 16.49 10.40
N LEU A 238 4.31 17.55 10.11
CA LEU A 238 3.85 17.84 8.75
C LEU A 238 4.96 18.46 7.90
N SER A 239 5.00 18.11 6.62
CA SER A 239 5.85 18.76 5.62
C SER A 239 5.50 20.26 5.50
N LEU A 240 6.47 21.07 5.05
CA LEU A 240 6.23 22.49 4.83
C LEU A 240 5.14 22.75 3.79
N ARG A 241 5.02 21.87 2.80
CA ARG A 241 4.00 21.94 1.76
C ARG A 241 2.60 21.71 2.33
N THR A 242 2.41 20.68 3.13
CA THR A 242 1.14 20.39 3.81
C THR A 242 0.76 21.54 4.76
N ARG A 243 1.71 22.03 5.55
CA ARG A 243 1.47 23.18 6.46
C ARG A 243 1.03 24.43 5.70
N MET A 244 1.64 24.71 4.55
CA MET A 244 1.24 25.85 3.70
C MET A 244 -0.15 25.63 3.09
N GLY A 245 -0.44 24.44 2.57
CA GLY A 245 -1.75 24.07 2.02
C GLY A 245 -2.88 24.26 3.05
N LEU A 246 -2.70 23.70 4.24
CA LEU A 246 -3.64 23.85 5.35
C LEU A 246 -3.85 25.33 5.75
N LYS A 247 -2.75 26.11 5.80
CA LYS A 247 -2.84 27.55 6.10
C LYS A 247 -3.65 28.29 5.04
N LEU A 248 -3.42 28.02 3.75
CA LEU A 248 -4.16 28.67 2.65
C LEU A 248 -5.65 28.33 2.70
N LEU A 249 -6.01 27.10 3.05
CA LEU A 249 -7.40 26.69 3.24
C LEU A 249 -8.05 27.43 4.42
N GLN A 250 -7.33 27.60 5.55
CA GLN A 250 -7.81 28.34 6.72
C GLN A 250 -7.94 29.83 6.47
N ASP A 251 -7.03 30.45 5.72
CA ASP A 251 -7.00 31.90 5.45
C ASP A 251 -8.05 32.33 4.41
N GLY A 252 -8.96 31.46 3.98
CA GLY A 252 -10.06 31.81 3.07
C GLY A 252 -9.78 31.47 1.61
N GLY A 253 -9.05 30.40 1.35
CA GLY A 253 -8.81 29.87 -0.01
C GLY A 253 -10.05 29.51 -0.81
N GLY A 254 -11.17 30.20 -0.63
CA GLY A 254 -12.43 29.97 -1.32
C GLY A 254 -13.31 31.18 -1.53
N GLU A 255 -13.02 32.33 -0.91
CA GLU A 255 -13.90 33.50 -1.09
C GLU A 255 -13.67 34.23 -2.43
N ASP A 256 -12.47 34.14 -3.01
CA ASP A 256 -12.13 34.80 -4.28
C ASP A 256 -12.19 33.88 -5.51
N ALA A 257 -12.61 32.63 -5.36
CA ALA A 257 -12.75 31.63 -6.45
C ALA A 257 -14.22 31.49 -6.94
N LYS A 258 -15.04 32.48 -6.71
CA LYS A 258 -16.41 32.52 -7.25
C LYS A 258 -16.51 33.33 -8.54
#